data_34ec99c257b0437297e7c1b70d040ff4
#
_entry.id   34ec99c257b0437297e7c1b70d040ff4
#
_cell.length_a   1.000
_cell.length_b   1.000
_cell.length_c   1.000
_cell.angle_alpha   90.00
_cell.angle_beta   90.00
_cell.angle_gamma   90.00
#
_symmetry.space_group_name_H-M   'P 1'
#
loop_
_entity.id
_entity.type
_entity.pdbx_description
1 polymer ?
#
loop_
_entity_poly.entity_id
_entity_poly.type
_entity_poly.pdbx_seq_one_letter_code
_entity_poly.pdbx_strand_id
1 'polypeptide(L)'
;MTHVVRLAGLDDAGAVGQLLYDFNREFDEPTPAPAALADRIRQLIEGGDTLVLLVGDGPDGLAVLRFRAAIWSTGLECYLDELYVTPARRGHGLGRALMEAALLKARERGADSMDIGVDEPDHAARHLYESLGFSNRTGGADGSVMFVYEREL
;
A
#
# COMPACT_ATOMS: atom_id res chain seq x y z
N MET A 1 17.14 -12.29 7.89
CA MET A 1 17.72 -11.16 7.13
C MET A 1 16.75 -10.00 7.17
N THR A 2 17.25 -8.82 7.51
CA THR A 2 16.43 -7.61 7.59
C THR A 2 16.43 -6.91 6.24
N HIS A 3 15.24 -6.58 5.73
CA HIS A 3 15.09 -5.82 4.49
C HIS A 3 15.02 -4.34 4.80
N VAL A 4 15.77 -3.53 4.05
CA VAL A 4 15.74 -2.08 4.20
C VAL A 4 14.61 -1.52 3.35
N VAL A 5 13.70 -0.81 4.01
CA VAL A 5 12.61 -0.08 3.37
C VAL A 5 12.93 1.40 3.42
N ARG A 6 12.79 2.10 2.29
CA ARG A 6 13.05 3.54 2.21
C ARG A 6 11.87 4.29 1.63
N LEU A 7 11.80 5.57 1.95
CA LEU A 7 10.82 6.47 1.36
C LEU A 7 11.24 6.83 -0.06
N ALA A 8 10.32 6.71 -1.01
CA ALA A 8 10.57 7.13 -2.39
C ALA A 8 10.62 8.65 -2.49
N GLY A 9 11.59 9.17 -3.22
CA GLY A 9 11.64 10.56 -3.63
C GLY A 9 11.10 10.74 -5.05
N LEU A 10 11.11 11.98 -5.54
CA LEU A 10 10.62 12.29 -6.90
C LEU A 10 11.45 11.58 -7.98
N ASP A 11 12.73 11.35 -7.75
CA ASP A 11 13.62 10.65 -8.68
C ASP A 11 13.24 9.17 -8.83
N ASP A 12 12.48 8.61 -7.90
CA ASP A 12 12.02 7.22 -7.95
C ASP A 12 10.74 7.04 -8.77
N ALA A 13 10.12 8.12 -9.23
CA ALA A 13 8.80 8.07 -9.87
C ALA A 13 8.76 7.12 -11.09
N GLY A 14 9.84 7.06 -11.88
CA GLY A 14 9.93 6.16 -13.02
C GLY A 14 9.88 4.70 -12.59
N ALA A 15 10.65 4.32 -11.57
CA ALA A 15 10.66 2.95 -11.04
C ALA A 15 9.30 2.59 -10.39
N VAL A 16 8.70 3.52 -9.67
CA VAL A 16 7.37 3.33 -9.08
C VAL A 16 6.31 3.12 -10.16
N GLY A 17 6.33 3.95 -11.20
CA GLY A 17 5.40 3.80 -12.32
C GLY A 17 5.53 2.44 -13.01
N GLN A 18 6.75 1.95 -13.18
CA GLN A 18 6.97 0.63 -13.76
C GLN A 18 6.43 -0.50 -12.87
N LEU A 19 6.67 -0.43 -11.57
CA LEU A 19 6.13 -1.43 -10.63
C LEU A 19 4.59 -1.46 -10.63
N LEU A 20 3.96 -0.30 -10.65
CA LEU A 20 2.49 -0.22 -10.69
C LEU A 20 1.93 -0.76 -12.01
N TYR A 21 2.61 -0.47 -13.13
CA TYR A 21 2.28 -1.04 -14.43
C TYR A 21 2.37 -2.56 -14.40
N ASP A 22 3.50 -3.09 -13.92
CA ASP A 22 3.74 -4.54 -13.82
C ASP A 22 2.68 -5.22 -12.95
N PHE A 23 2.28 -4.58 -11.86
CA PHE A 23 1.23 -5.07 -10.97
C PHE A 23 -0.09 -5.28 -11.73
N ASN A 24 -0.57 -4.25 -12.38
CA ASN A 24 -1.84 -4.34 -13.13
C ASN A 24 -1.73 -5.35 -14.29
N ARG A 25 -0.59 -5.40 -14.97
CA ARG A 25 -0.39 -6.36 -16.06
C ARG A 25 -0.39 -7.80 -15.57
N GLU A 26 0.15 -8.06 -14.40
CA GLU A 26 0.14 -9.40 -13.81
C GLU A 26 -1.27 -9.91 -13.54
N PHE A 27 -2.19 -9.02 -13.16
CA PHE A 27 -3.58 -9.37 -12.82
C PHE A 27 -4.58 -9.04 -13.94
N ASP A 28 -4.08 -8.82 -15.16
CA ASP A 28 -4.89 -8.51 -16.34
C ASP A 28 -5.80 -7.28 -16.17
N GLU A 29 -5.38 -6.34 -15.33
CA GLU A 29 -6.09 -5.09 -15.12
C GLU A 29 -5.65 -4.02 -16.13
N PRO A 30 -6.57 -3.17 -16.60
CA PRO A 30 -6.21 -2.01 -17.42
C PRO A 30 -5.23 -1.10 -16.68
N THR A 31 -4.28 -0.54 -17.41
CA THR A 31 -3.31 0.36 -16.80
C THR A 31 -2.87 1.46 -17.76
N PRO A 32 -2.67 2.69 -17.25
CA PRO A 32 -1.92 3.70 -18.01
C PRO A 32 -0.50 3.21 -18.30
N ALA A 33 0.16 3.82 -19.27
CA ALA A 33 1.57 3.53 -19.56
C ALA A 33 2.47 3.87 -18.39
N PRO A 34 3.64 3.21 -18.26
CA PRO A 34 4.57 3.49 -17.14
C PRO A 34 4.94 4.97 -16.99
N ALA A 35 5.15 5.70 -18.08
CA ALA A 35 5.48 7.13 -18.03
C ALA A 35 4.32 7.97 -17.47
N ALA A 36 3.09 7.65 -17.82
CA ALA A 36 1.91 8.33 -17.31
C ALA A 36 1.72 8.07 -15.81
N LEU A 37 1.96 6.83 -15.38
CA LEU A 37 1.96 6.47 -13.96
C LEU A 37 3.05 7.19 -13.19
N ALA A 38 4.26 7.30 -13.76
CA ALA A 38 5.35 8.05 -13.14
C ALA A 38 4.98 9.52 -12.93
N ASP A 39 4.40 10.17 -13.95
CA ASP A 39 3.96 11.56 -13.83
C ASP A 39 2.88 11.72 -12.76
N ARG A 40 1.94 10.81 -12.70
CA ARG A 40 0.87 10.82 -11.70
C ARG A 40 1.41 10.64 -10.28
N ILE A 41 2.32 9.69 -10.08
CA ILE A 41 2.95 9.44 -8.79
C ILE A 41 3.75 10.68 -8.33
N ARG A 42 4.47 11.31 -9.25
CA ARG A 42 5.20 12.55 -8.94
C ARG A 42 4.26 13.63 -8.40
N GLN A 43 3.13 13.84 -9.08
CA GLN A 43 2.11 14.80 -8.64
C GLN A 43 1.57 14.45 -7.25
N LEU A 44 1.28 13.18 -7.01
CA LEU A 44 0.72 12.72 -5.74
C LEU A 44 1.72 12.90 -4.58
N ILE A 45 2.99 12.57 -4.79
CA ILE A 45 4.04 12.77 -3.79
C ILE A 45 4.22 14.27 -3.49
N GLU A 46 4.26 15.12 -4.52
CA GLU A 46 4.37 16.58 -4.36
C GLU A 46 3.18 17.17 -3.60
N GLY A 47 2.00 16.57 -3.75
CA GLY A 47 0.79 16.99 -3.04
C GLY A 47 0.84 16.80 -1.53
N GLY A 48 1.73 15.95 -1.02
CA GLY A 48 1.99 15.78 0.41
C GLY A 48 1.12 14.75 1.13
N ASP A 49 0.05 14.26 0.51
CA ASP A 49 -0.88 13.30 1.12
C ASP A 49 -0.62 11.85 0.68
N THR A 50 0.46 11.64 -0.06
CA THR A 50 0.84 10.32 -0.56
C THR A 50 2.28 10.03 -0.21
N LEU A 51 2.53 8.87 0.41
CA LEU A 51 3.86 8.33 0.61
C LEU A 51 4.01 7.04 -0.17
N VAL A 52 5.18 6.85 -0.76
CA VAL A 52 5.55 5.58 -1.40
C VAL A 52 6.77 5.03 -0.68
N LEU A 53 6.67 3.77 -0.24
CA LEU A 53 7.78 3.03 0.35
C LEU A 53 8.29 2.03 -0.66
N LEU A 54 9.61 1.89 -0.72
CA LEU A 54 10.29 0.97 -1.64
C LEU A 54 11.16 -0.01 -0.86
N VAL A 55 11.26 -1.23 -1.35
CA VAL A 55 12.12 -2.27 -0.78
C VAL A 55 12.92 -2.94 -1.89
N GLY A 56 14.17 -3.29 -1.58
CA GLY A 56 15.06 -3.97 -2.50
C GLY A 56 15.79 -3.04 -3.47
N ASP A 57 16.82 -3.58 -4.11
CA ASP A 57 17.73 -2.80 -4.97
C ASP A 57 17.13 -2.47 -6.34
N GLY A 58 16.13 -3.22 -6.78
CA GLY A 58 15.49 -3.07 -8.08
C GLY A 58 14.82 -1.73 -8.35
N PRO A 59 13.94 -1.13 -7.52
CA PRO A 59 13.30 -1.73 -6.36
C PRO A 59 12.43 -2.95 -6.70
N ASP A 60 12.29 -3.84 -5.71
CA ASP A 60 11.60 -5.11 -5.89
C ASP A 60 10.17 -5.10 -5.37
N GLY A 61 9.77 -4.05 -4.68
CA GLY A 61 8.42 -3.91 -4.16
C GLY A 61 8.13 -2.50 -3.68
N LEU A 62 6.84 -2.21 -3.52
CA LEU A 62 6.37 -0.91 -3.04
C LEU A 62 5.12 -1.03 -2.18
N ALA A 63 4.92 -0.01 -1.35
CA ALA A 63 3.66 0.26 -0.69
C ALA A 63 3.28 1.72 -0.93
N VAL A 64 2.02 1.98 -1.27
CA VAL A 64 1.51 3.33 -1.48
C VAL A 64 0.52 3.65 -0.38
N LEU A 65 0.81 4.69 0.39
CA LEU A 65 -0.01 5.17 1.50
C LEU A 65 -0.67 6.49 1.13
N ARG A 66 -1.98 6.59 1.39
CA ARG A 66 -2.75 7.82 1.20
C ARG A 66 -3.27 8.30 2.55
N PHE A 67 -3.21 9.61 2.78
CA PHE A 67 -3.60 10.21 4.06
C PHE A 67 -4.72 11.23 3.86
N ARG A 68 -5.65 11.27 4.81
CA ARG A 68 -6.69 12.30 4.85
C ARG A 68 -6.99 12.66 6.31
N ALA A 69 -7.49 13.86 6.56
CA ALA A 69 -7.90 14.29 7.88
C ALA A 69 -9.05 13.41 8.37
N ALA A 70 -8.96 12.92 9.61
CA ALA A 70 -10.01 12.14 10.24
C ALA A 70 -11.17 13.06 10.68
N ILE A 71 -12.39 12.53 10.61
CA ILE A 71 -13.58 13.27 11.10
C ILE A 71 -13.72 13.11 12.61
N TRP A 72 -13.44 11.91 13.12
CA TRP A 72 -13.73 11.53 14.51
C TRP A 72 -12.55 11.75 15.46
N SER A 73 -11.43 12.26 14.96
CA SER A 73 -10.25 12.61 15.76
C SER A 73 -9.57 13.83 15.17
N THR A 74 -8.52 14.32 15.83
CA THR A 74 -7.68 15.40 15.31
C THR A 74 -6.53 14.90 14.46
N GLY A 75 -6.41 13.58 14.28
CA GLY A 75 -5.37 12.94 13.52
C GLY A 75 -5.73 12.72 12.06
N LEU A 76 -5.03 11.78 11.44
CA LEU A 76 -5.22 11.38 10.05
C LEU A 76 -5.75 9.96 9.97
N GLU A 77 -6.42 9.66 8.87
CA GLU A 77 -6.70 8.30 8.41
C GLU A 77 -5.69 7.96 7.32
N CYS A 78 -5.17 6.74 7.36
CA CYS A 78 -4.28 6.23 6.32
C CYS A 78 -4.98 5.09 5.57
N TYR A 79 -4.85 5.10 4.26
CA TYR A 79 -5.28 4.01 3.39
C TYR A 79 -4.07 3.41 2.69
N LEU A 80 -3.88 2.09 2.83
CA LEU A 80 -2.90 1.37 2.02
C LEU A 80 -3.53 1.12 0.65
N ASP A 81 -3.13 1.95 -0.32
CA ASP A 81 -3.72 1.93 -1.65
C ASP A 81 -3.16 0.79 -2.50
N GLU A 82 -1.86 0.55 -2.41
CA GLU A 82 -1.17 -0.49 -3.16
C GLU A 82 -0.09 -1.17 -2.31
N LEU A 83 0.03 -2.48 -2.45
CA LEU A 83 1.13 -3.29 -1.93
C LEU A 83 1.51 -4.31 -2.99
N TYR A 84 2.76 -4.25 -3.46
CA TYR A 84 3.22 -5.15 -4.51
C TYR A 84 4.68 -5.54 -4.30
N VAL A 85 4.96 -6.82 -4.50
CA VAL A 85 6.32 -7.37 -4.56
C VAL A 85 6.44 -8.11 -5.88
N THR A 86 7.53 -7.88 -6.62
CA THR A 86 7.75 -8.58 -7.90
C THR A 86 7.72 -10.09 -7.70
N PRO A 87 7.16 -10.85 -8.66
CA PRO A 87 6.98 -12.31 -8.48
C PRO A 87 8.25 -13.06 -8.09
N ALA A 88 9.40 -12.69 -8.68
CA ALA A 88 10.69 -13.34 -8.41
C ALA A 88 11.18 -13.12 -6.97
N ARG A 89 10.65 -12.14 -6.26
CA ARG A 89 11.09 -11.78 -4.90
C ARG A 89 10.06 -12.12 -3.82
N ARG A 90 8.98 -12.77 -4.19
CA ARG A 90 7.95 -13.21 -3.21
C ARG A 90 8.46 -14.36 -2.35
N GLY A 91 7.90 -14.47 -1.14
CA GLY A 91 8.29 -15.52 -0.19
C GLY A 91 9.59 -15.23 0.57
N HIS A 92 10.11 -14.01 0.49
CA HIS A 92 11.36 -13.59 1.16
C HIS A 92 11.13 -12.54 2.26
N GLY A 93 9.88 -12.24 2.61
CA GLY A 93 9.55 -11.30 3.68
C GLY A 93 9.52 -9.82 3.27
N LEU A 94 9.59 -9.50 1.97
CA LEU A 94 9.57 -8.11 1.52
C LEU A 94 8.21 -7.44 1.77
N GLY A 95 7.11 -8.15 1.54
CA GLY A 95 5.77 -7.63 1.83
C GLY A 95 5.57 -7.29 3.29
N ARG A 96 6.04 -8.15 4.19
CA ARG A 96 6.00 -7.89 5.63
C ARG A 96 6.84 -6.68 6.01
N ALA A 97 8.05 -6.58 5.47
CA ALA A 97 8.93 -5.44 5.72
C ALA A 97 8.28 -4.12 5.28
N LEU A 98 7.66 -4.11 4.11
CA LEU A 98 6.90 -2.95 3.62
C LEU A 98 5.76 -2.58 4.57
N MET A 99 4.99 -3.57 5.03
CA MET A 99 3.85 -3.33 5.91
C MET A 99 4.27 -2.82 7.29
N GLU A 100 5.33 -3.37 7.85
CA GLU A 100 5.86 -2.91 9.15
C GLU A 100 6.34 -1.46 9.04
N ALA A 101 7.04 -1.12 7.96
CA ALA A 101 7.47 0.25 7.68
C ALA A 101 6.27 1.17 7.44
N ALA A 102 5.25 0.70 6.73
CA ALA A 102 4.03 1.47 6.47
C ALA A 102 3.30 1.83 7.77
N LEU A 103 3.15 0.86 8.67
CA LEU A 103 2.52 1.10 9.98
C LEU A 103 3.30 2.13 10.80
N LEU A 104 4.62 2.02 10.81
CA LEU A 104 5.48 2.99 11.51
C LEU A 104 5.33 4.39 10.91
N LYS A 105 5.42 4.52 9.59
CA LYS A 105 5.29 5.81 8.90
C LYS A 105 3.91 6.43 9.10
N ALA A 106 2.87 5.63 9.08
CA ALA A 106 1.52 6.13 9.33
C ALA A 106 1.40 6.73 10.74
N ARG A 107 1.92 6.03 11.75
CA ARG A 107 1.96 6.55 13.13
C ARG A 107 2.77 7.83 13.24
N GLU A 108 3.94 7.87 12.64
CA GLU A 108 4.81 9.08 12.63
C GLU A 108 4.10 10.29 12.02
N ARG A 109 3.25 10.07 11.01
CA ARG A 109 2.45 11.12 10.37
C ARG A 109 1.22 11.53 11.18
N GLY A 110 0.91 10.83 12.26
CA GLY A 110 -0.25 11.11 13.09
C GLY A 110 -1.52 10.42 12.67
N ALA A 111 -1.43 9.33 11.92
CA ALA A 111 -2.59 8.52 11.58
C ALA A 111 -3.04 7.68 12.78
N ASP A 112 -4.35 7.64 12.99
CA ASP A 112 -4.98 6.85 14.06
C ASP A 112 -5.39 5.46 13.58
N SER A 113 -5.52 5.27 12.27
CA SER A 113 -5.98 4.03 11.67
C SER A 113 -5.39 3.83 10.28
N MET A 114 -5.36 2.58 9.85
CA MET A 114 -5.02 2.21 8.49
C MET A 114 -6.05 1.24 7.96
N ASP A 115 -6.59 1.53 6.79
CA ASP A 115 -7.53 0.67 6.08
C ASP A 115 -6.85 0.06 4.85
N ILE A 116 -7.26 -1.14 4.51
CA ILE A 116 -6.74 -1.91 3.38
C ILE A 116 -7.91 -2.57 2.66
N GLY A 117 -7.95 -2.48 1.34
CA GLY A 117 -8.81 -3.31 0.51
C GLY A 117 -8.05 -4.58 0.11
N VAL A 118 -8.74 -5.73 0.15
CA VAL A 118 -8.17 -7.01 -0.30
C VAL A 118 -9.30 -7.89 -0.82
N ASP A 119 -9.03 -8.62 -1.89
CA ASP A 119 -10.00 -9.58 -2.43
C ASP A 119 -10.05 -10.85 -1.60
N GLU A 120 -11.25 -11.42 -1.45
CA GLU A 120 -11.46 -12.61 -0.62
C GLU A 120 -10.52 -13.78 -0.96
N PRO A 121 -10.28 -14.12 -2.26
CA PRO A 121 -9.40 -15.23 -2.59
C PRO A 121 -7.89 -14.96 -2.42
N ASP A 122 -7.49 -13.73 -2.14
CA ASP A 122 -6.08 -13.40 -1.90
C ASP A 122 -5.67 -13.80 -0.48
N HIS A 123 -5.52 -15.11 -0.27
CA HIS A 123 -5.22 -15.67 1.05
C HIS A 123 -3.86 -15.24 1.58
N ALA A 124 -2.86 -15.07 0.71
CA ALA A 124 -1.52 -14.66 1.12
C ALA A 124 -1.53 -13.24 1.70
N ALA A 125 -2.19 -12.30 1.02
CA ALA A 125 -2.34 -10.93 1.51
C ALA A 125 -3.16 -10.88 2.79
N ARG A 126 -4.29 -11.58 2.83
CA ARG A 126 -5.15 -11.65 4.01
C ARG A 126 -4.40 -12.20 5.22
N HIS A 127 -3.64 -13.28 5.04
CA HIS A 127 -2.84 -13.87 6.12
C HIS A 127 -1.81 -12.86 6.65
N LEU A 128 -1.12 -12.16 5.75
CA LEU A 128 -0.16 -11.12 6.13
C LEU A 128 -0.83 -10.03 6.96
N TYR A 129 -1.94 -9.46 6.48
CA TYR A 129 -2.65 -8.38 7.16
C TYR A 129 -3.18 -8.82 8.52
N GLU A 130 -3.80 -9.98 8.60
CA GLU A 130 -4.33 -10.52 9.86
C GLU A 130 -3.21 -10.78 10.88
N SER A 131 -2.04 -11.26 10.42
CA SER A 131 -0.88 -11.47 11.28
C SER A 131 -0.31 -10.16 11.85
N LEU A 132 -0.61 -9.02 11.21
CA LEU A 132 -0.20 -7.69 11.65
C LEU A 132 -1.29 -6.96 12.44
N GLY A 133 -2.38 -7.64 12.76
CA GLY A 133 -3.45 -7.09 13.59
C GLY A 133 -4.60 -6.44 12.84
N PHE A 134 -4.61 -6.51 11.50
CA PHE A 134 -5.76 -6.05 10.72
C PHE A 134 -6.94 -7.02 10.86
N SER A 135 -8.16 -6.49 10.84
CA SER A 135 -9.38 -7.27 10.93
C SER A 135 -10.43 -6.70 9.99
N ASN A 136 -11.24 -7.58 9.41
CA ASN A 136 -12.42 -7.18 8.64
C ASN A 136 -13.71 -7.30 9.45
N ARG A 137 -13.60 -7.35 10.79
CA ARG A 137 -14.76 -7.41 11.69
C ARG A 137 -14.83 -6.16 12.56
N THR A 138 -16.04 -5.63 12.70
CA THR A 138 -16.28 -4.47 13.57
C THR A 138 -16.39 -4.92 15.03
N GLY A 139 -15.69 -4.22 15.92
CA GLY A 139 -15.82 -4.44 17.36
C GLY A 139 -15.18 -5.70 17.91
N GLY A 140 -14.33 -6.38 17.14
CA GLY A 140 -13.61 -7.59 17.58
C GLY A 140 -14.00 -8.84 16.83
N ALA A 141 -13.48 -9.99 17.26
CA ALA A 141 -13.58 -11.26 16.55
C ALA A 141 -15.03 -11.76 16.33
N ASP A 142 -15.95 -11.38 17.23
CA ASP A 142 -17.36 -11.77 17.14
C ASP A 142 -18.22 -10.70 16.43
N GLY A 143 -17.60 -9.64 15.93
CA GLY A 143 -18.29 -8.56 15.23
C GLY A 143 -18.71 -8.93 13.82
N SER A 144 -19.48 -8.05 13.20
CA SER A 144 -19.95 -8.21 11.82
C SER A 144 -18.79 -8.02 10.83
N VAL A 145 -18.86 -8.76 9.72
CA VAL A 145 -17.90 -8.62 8.60
C VAL A 145 -18.10 -7.27 7.92
N MET A 146 -17.03 -6.56 7.67
CA MET A 146 -17.02 -5.33 6.89
C MET A 146 -16.83 -5.65 5.42
N PHE A 147 -17.57 -4.96 4.55
CA PHE A 147 -17.45 -5.06 3.10
C PHE A 147 -17.04 -3.72 2.51
N VAL A 148 -16.33 -3.77 1.40
CA VAL A 148 -16.03 -2.60 0.57
C VAL A 148 -16.95 -2.65 -0.66
N TYR A 149 -17.63 -1.54 -0.94
CA TYR A 149 -18.45 -1.37 -2.14
C TYR A 149 -17.85 -0.29 -3.01
N GLU A 150 -17.86 -0.50 -4.31
CA GLU A 150 -17.38 0.50 -5.26
C GLU A 150 -18.34 0.61 -6.45
N ARG A 151 -18.31 1.75 -7.12
CA ARG A 151 -19.10 2.02 -8.31
C ARG A 151 -18.36 3.03 -9.19
N GLU A 152 -18.29 2.76 -10.47
CA GLU A 152 -17.83 3.75 -11.44
C GLU A 152 -18.85 4.89 -11.57
N LEU A 153 -18.34 6.12 -11.70
CA LEU A 153 -19.16 7.33 -11.85
C LEU A 153 -19.15 7.84 -13.28
#